data_5cc972e5a076ed410c92d299881444d6
#
_entry.id   5cc972e5a076ed410c92d299881444d6
#
_cell.length_a   1.000
_cell.length_b   1.000
_cell.length_c   1.000
_cell.angle_alpha   90.00
_cell.angle_beta   90.00
_cell.angle_gamma   90.00
#
_symmetry.space_group_name_H-M   'P 1'
#
loop_
_entity.id
_entity.type
_entity.pdbx_description
1 polymer ?
#
loop_
_entity_poly.entity_id
_entity_poly.type
_entity_poly.pdbx_seq_one_letter_code
_entity_poly.pdbx_strand_id
1 'polypeptide(L)'
;MGRDADADKEEQKYIRLPEIRKIVVDRLVEQKQYDKAAEYAKAGIGLDSGRGVRWADTMWTKRLLEIYELQGNKPGQIKAARDLFVSSLGDAKYYHKLKALIPKDEWKQWLGQLIADTPFSKVGGFGVSNLADIYVEEKEMEKLYEFIKANSKYNTDALDHYAHYTDSCHHEELLSMYVELLKKDASGKADVDKYPPIAASMECMQKLKGGKAAAHQLAVFFREVYRRRPSMMAAIKKF
;
A
#
# COMPACT_ATOMS: atom_id res chain seq x y z
N MET A 1 4.20 -50.00 -15.97
CA MET A 1 5.33 -49.14 -16.31
C MET A 1 5.15 -48.35 -17.60
N GLY A 2 4.42 -48.75 -18.62
CA GLY A 2 4.25 -47.98 -19.86
C GLY A 2 3.25 -46.83 -19.76
N ARG A 3 2.18 -46.96 -18.95
CA ARG A 3 1.13 -45.94 -18.83
C ARG A 3 1.56 -44.63 -18.16
N ASP A 4 2.51 -44.69 -17.24
CA ASP A 4 2.99 -43.49 -16.53
C ASP A 4 3.89 -42.63 -17.43
N ALA A 5 4.72 -43.26 -18.27
CA ALA A 5 5.59 -42.57 -19.23
C ALA A 5 4.83 -41.90 -20.38
N ASP A 6 3.70 -42.47 -20.80
CA ASP A 6 2.85 -41.87 -21.82
C ASP A 6 2.00 -40.73 -21.24
N ALA A 7 1.53 -40.86 -19.98
CA ALA A 7 0.84 -39.80 -19.26
C ALA A 7 1.80 -38.61 -19.02
N ASP A 8 3.05 -38.83 -18.65
CA ASP A 8 4.05 -37.78 -18.49
C ASP A 8 4.38 -37.04 -19.78
N LYS A 9 4.40 -37.74 -20.92
CA LYS A 9 4.61 -37.13 -22.26
C LYS A 9 3.41 -36.28 -22.70
N GLU A 10 2.20 -36.76 -22.48
CA GLU A 10 0.99 -35.98 -22.77
C GLU A 10 0.88 -34.79 -21.83
N GLU A 11 1.17 -34.96 -20.54
CA GLU A 11 1.19 -33.91 -19.56
C GLU A 11 2.16 -32.79 -19.95
N GLN A 12 3.39 -33.12 -20.40
CA GLN A 12 4.37 -32.14 -20.91
C GLN A 12 3.87 -31.37 -22.15
N LYS A 13 3.05 -31.96 -22.98
CA LYS A 13 2.47 -31.32 -24.16
C LYS A 13 1.45 -30.26 -23.78
N TYR A 14 0.65 -30.52 -22.75
CA TYR A 14 -0.42 -29.62 -22.32
C TYR A 14 -0.04 -28.69 -21.16
N ILE A 15 1.13 -28.91 -20.51
CA ILE A 15 1.62 -28.07 -19.39
C ILE A 15 1.82 -26.60 -19.79
N ARG A 16 1.85 -26.31 -21.07
CA ARG A 16 1.89 -24.94 -21.59
C ARG A 16 0.58 -24.18 -21.39
N LEU A 17 -0.53 -24.88 -21.12
CA LEU A 17 -1.83 -24.28 -20.81
C LEU A 17 -1.88 -23.96 -19.31
N PRO A 18 -2.22 -22.70 -18.92
CA PRO A 18 -2.22 -22.30 -17.52
C PRO A 18 -3.10 -23.16 -16.61
N GLU A 19 -4.25 -23.58 -17.12
CA GLU A 19 -5.22 -24.40 -16.40
C GLU A 19 -4.66 -25.81 -16.11
N ILE A 20 -4.03 -26.43 -17.10
CA ILE A 20 -3.41 -27.75 -16.94
C ILE A 20 -2.21 -27.66 -16.00
N ARG A 21 -1.36 -26.63 -16.14
CA ARG A 21 -0.24 -26.41 -15.24
C ARG A 21 -0.70 -26.27 -13.79
N LYS A 22 -1.79 -25.55 -13.55
CA LYS A 22 -2.36 -25.41 -12.22
C LYS A 22 -2.76 -26.75 -11.63
N ILE A 23 -3.48 -27.59 -12.39
CA ILE A 23 -3.90 -28.93 -11.95
C ILE A 23 -2.67 -29.79 -11.61
N VAL A 24 -1.63 -29.74 -12.44
CA VAL A 24 -0.40 -30.49 -12.22
C VAL A 24 0.31 -30.03 -10.95
N VAL A 25 0.46 -28.72 -10.77
CA VAL A 25 1.09 -28.14 -9.57
C VAL A 25 0.29 -28.53 -8.32
N ASP A 26 -1.03 -28.45 -8.35
CA ASP A 26 -1.88 -28.81 -7.21
C ASP A 26 -1.72 -30.29 -6.86
N ARG A 27 -1.74 -31.21 -7.84
CA ARG A 27 -1.48 -32.63 -7.65
C ARG A 27 -0.08 -32.92 -7.07
N LEU A 28 0.96 -32.26 -7.59
CA LEU A 28 2.32 -32.43 -7.09
C LEU A 28 2.45 -31.96 -5.64
N VAL A 29 1.77 -30.88 -5.26
CA VAL A 29 1.71 -30.41 -3.86
C VAL A 29 1.02 -31.43 -2.96
N GLU A 30 -0.11 -32.01 -3.38
CA GLU A 30 -0.82 -33.08 -2.65
C GLU A 30 0.07 -34.32 -2.44
N GLN A 31 0.88 -34.64 -3.46
CA GLN A 31 1.87 -35.73 -3.42
C GLN A 31 3.16 -35.37 -2.66
N LYS A 32 3.26 -34.15 -2.11
CA LYS A 32 4.45 -33.61 -1.43
C LYS A 32 5.71 -33.56 -2.32
N GLN A 33 5.53 -33.54 -3.64
CA GLN A 33 6.61 -33.38 -4.61
C GLN A 33 6.89 -31.89 -4.85
N TYR A 34 7.26 -31.19 -3.79
CA TYR A 34 7.37 -29.74 -3.76
C TYR A 34 8.39 -29.16 -4.74
N ASP A 35 9.51 -29.83 -4.96
CA ASP A 35 10.55 -29.36 -5.90
C ASP A 35 10.01 -29.30 -7.32
N LYS A 36 9.35 -30.37 -7.78
CA LYS A 36 8.71 -30.39 -9.09
C LYS A 36 7.57 -29.37 -9.17
N ALA A 37 6.75 -29.28 -8.13
CA ALA A 37 5.67 -28.29 -8.09
C ALA A 37 6.21 -26.85 -8.25
N ALA A 38 7.33 -26.53 -7.58
CA ALA A 38 7.99 -25.23 -7.70
C ALA A 38 8.57 -24.98 -9.09
N GLU A 39 9.14 -26.01 -9.75
CA GLU A 39 9.62 -25.89 -11.13
C GLU A 39 8.49 -25.53 -12.11
N TYR A 40 7.36 -26.25 -12.02
CA TYR A 40 6.21 -25.96 -12.87
C TYR A 40 5.58 -24.58 -12.58
N ALA A 41 5.51 -24.17 -11.33
CA ALA A 41 5.03 -22.84 -10.96
C ALA A 41 5.97 -21.73 -11.48
N LYS A 42 7.30 -21.89 -11.40
CA LYS A 42 8.29 -20.97 -11.96
C LYS A 42 8.14 -20.84 -13.49
N ALA A 43 7.96 -21.97 -14.18
CA ALA A 43 7.73 -21.95 -15.62
C ALA A 43 6.46 -21.18 -16.00
N GLY A 44 5.45 -21.16 -15.13
CA GLY A 44 4.22 -20.38 -15.29
C GLY A 44 4.44 -18.89 -15.31
N ILE A 45 5.35 -18.35 -14.50
CA ILE A 45 5.63 -16.90 -14.43
C ILE A 45 6.10 -16.46 -15.83
N GLY A 46 6.89 -16.73 -16.57
CA GLY A 46 7.26 -16.19 -17.88
C GLY A 46 6.33 -16.58 -19.04
N LEU A 47 5.80 -17.83 -19.02
CA LEU A 47 5.00 -18.34 -20.13
C LEU A 47 3.61 -17.68 -20.22
N ASP A 48 3.01 -17.38 -19.10
CA ASP A 48 1.64 -16.87 -19.07
C ASP A 48 1.61 -15.35 -19.22
N SER A 49 2.61 -14.62 -18.71
CA SER A 49 2.80 -13.18 -18.95
C SER A 49 3.01 -12.87 -20.44
N GLY A 50 3.79 -13.67 -21.13
CA GLY A 50 4.03 -13.53 -22.57
C GLY A 50 2.76 -13.69 -23.42
N ARG A 51 1.69 -14.26 -22.83
CA ARG A 51 0.37 -14.39 -23.46
C ARG A 51 -0.62 -13.29 -23.08
N GLY A 52 -0.17 -12.22 -22.42
CA GLY A 52 -1.00 -11.08 -22.05
C GLY A 52 -1.85 -11.29 -20.80
N VAL A 53 -1.60 -12.36 -20.03
CA VAL A 53 -2.31 -12.64 -18.77
C VAL A 53 -1.65 -11.88 -17.62
N ARG A 54 -2.00 -10.61 -17.46
CA ARG A 54 -1.38 -9.69 -16.48
C ARG A 54 -1.34 -10.18 -15.03
N TRP A 55 -2.27 -11.01 -14.61
CA TRP A 55 -2.36 -11.55 -13.25
C TRP A 55 -1.59 -12.86 -13.04
N ALA A 56 -1.09 -13.47 -14.13
CA ALA A 56 -0.47 -14.79 -14.07
C ALA A 56 0.80 -14.81 -13.21
N ASP A 57 1.67 -13.80 -13.33
CA ASP A 57 2.89 -13.72 -12.54
C ASP A 57 2.59 -13.63 -11.05
N THR A 58 1.62 -12.80 -10.67
CA THR A 58 1.20 -12.69 -9.27
C THR A 58 0.59 -13.99 -8.76
N MET A 59 -0.23 -14.67 -9.56
CA MET A 59 -0.82 -15.95 -9.20
C MET A 59 0.24 -17.03 -8.97
N TRP A 60 1.18 -17.18 -9.90
CA TRP A 60 2.24 -18.18 -9.80
C TRP A 60 3.23 -17.86 -8.68
N THR A 61 3.53 -16.57 -8.45
CA THR A 61 4.39 -16.16 -7.33
C THR A 61 3.72 -16.43 -5.98
N LYS A 62 2.40 -16.22 -5.86
CA LYS A 62 1.64 -16.64 -4.66
C LYS A 62 1.71 -18.14 -4.45
N ARG A 63 1.52 -18.93 -5.51
CA ARG A 63 1.59 -20.38 -5.44
C ARG A 63 3.00 -20.87 -5.06
N LEU A 64 4.04 -20.22 -5.58
CA LEU A 64 5.43 -20.48 -5.19
C LEU A 64 5.68 -20.18 -3.71
N LEU A 65 5.15 -19.08 -3.20
CA LEU A 65 5.27 -18.76 -1.77
C LEU A 65 4.66 -19.87 -0.90
N GLU A 66 3.46 -20.35 -1.23
CA GLU A 66 2.79 -21.46 -0.54
C GLU A 66 3.63 -22.76 -0.59
N ILE A 67 4.18 -23.10 -1.76
CA ILE A 67 5.03 -24.28 -1.91
C ILE A 67 6.29 -24.16 -1.04
N TYR A 68 6.95 -23.01 -1.04
CA TYR A 68 8.13 -22.77 -0.22
C TYR A 68 7.84 -22.77 1.28
N GLU A 69 6.64 -22.38 1.69
CA GLU A 69 6.16 -22.51 3.07
C GLU A 69 6.06 -23.99 3.47
N LEU A 70 5.42 -24.81 2.62
CA LEU A 70 5.31 -26.26 2.84
C LEU A 70 6.66 -26.99 2.86
N GLN A 71 7.64 -26.51 2.10
CA GLN A 71 9.00 -27.02 2.08
C GLN A 71 9.85 -26.56 3.29
N GLY A 72 9.45 -25.51 3.99
CA GLY A 72 10.34 -24.82 4.94
C GLY A 72 11.51 -24.09 4.26
N ASN A 73 11.42 -23.80 2.95
CA ASN A 73 12.46 -23.16 2.16
C ASN A 73 12.47 -21.65 2.40
N LYS A 74 13.16 -21.19 3.44
CA LYS A 74 13.26 -19.76 3.79
C LYS A 74 13.74 -18.86 2.64
N PRO A 75 14.83 -19.17 1.92
CA PRO A 75 15.28 -18.33 0.82
C PRO A 75 14.21 -18.15 -0.28
N GLY A 76 13.51 -19.23 -0.62
CA GLY A 76 12.41 -19.22 -1.57
C GLY A 76 11.24 -18.36 -1.10
N GLN A 77 10.87 -18.47 0.18
CA GLN A 77 9.83 -17.64 0.79
C GLN A 77 10.17 -16.14 0.73
N ILE A 78 11.41 -15.78 1.10
CA ILE A 78 11.88 -14.38 1.07
C ILE A 78 11.79 -13.83 -0.35
N LYS A 79 12.29 -14.58 -1.34
CA LYS A 79 12.24 -14.15 -2.73
C LYS A 79 10.80 -13.93 -3.21
N ALA A 80 9.94 -14.92 -3.04
CA ALA A 80 8.55 -14.84 -3.50
C ALA A 80 7.76 -13.74 -2.77
N ALA A 81 7.94 -13.61 -1.46
CA ALA A 81 7.29 -12.55 -0.69
C ALA A 81 7.78 -11.15 -1.10
N ARG A 82 9.09 -10.98 -1.42
CA ARG A 82 9.65 -9.73 -1.94
C ARG A 82 9.03 -9.37 -3.29
N ASP A 83 8.97 -10.31 -4.22
CA ASP A 83 8.40 -10.09 -5.55
C ASP A 83 6.91 -9.69 -5.45
N LEU A 84 6.16 -10.32 -4.54
CA LEU A 84 4.77 -9.99 -4.24
C LEU A 84 4.63 -8.61 -3.58
N PHE A 85 5.49 -8.25 -2.65
CA PHE A 85 5.51 -6.93 -2.02
C PHE A 85 5.73 -5.83 -3.06
N VAL A 86 6.72 -5.98 -3.92
CA VAL A 86 7.04 -5.00 -4.98
C VAL A 86 5.88 -4.88 -5.97
N SER A 87 5.31 -6.01 -6.42
CA SER A 87 4.21 -6.03 -7.39
C SER A 87 2.89 -5.50 -6.83
N SER A 88 2.67 -5.62 -5.52
CA SER A 88 1.50 -5.08 -4.81
C SER A 88 1.69 -3.69 -4.23
N LEU A 89 2.83 -3.06 -4.48
CA LEU A 89 3.17 -1.73 -3.95
C LEU A 89 3.11 -1.66 -2.42
N GLY A 90 3.69 -2.64 -1.75
CA GLY A 90 3.86 -2.60 -0.31
C GLY A 90 2.71 -3.22 0.50
N ASP A 91 1.96 -4.17 -0.05
CA ASP A 91 0.90 -4.87 0.68
C ASP A 91 1.40 -5.38 2.05
N ALA A 92 0.68 -5.01 3.10
CA ALA A 92 1.02 -5.30 4.51
C ALA A 92 1.22 -6.80 4.77
N LYS A 93 0.48 -7.69 4.08
CA LYS A 93 0.62 -9.14 4.21
C LYS A 93 2.05 -9.59 3.90
N TYR A 94 2.62 -9.09 2.81
CA TYR A 94 3.97 -9.48 2.39
C TYR A 94 5.04 -8.76 3.19
N TYR A 95 4.80 -7.52 3.60
CA TYR A 95 5.65 -6.79 4.53
C TYR A 95 5.82 -7.56 5.85
N HIS A 96 4.72 -7.95 6.52
CA HIS A 96 4.79 -8.71 7.78
C HIS A 96 5.43 -10.09 7.60
N LYS A 97 5.18 -10.74 6.46
CA LYS A 97 5.83 -12.01 6.13
C LYS A 97 7.34 -11.87 6.05
N LEU A 98 7.84 -10.85 5.35
CA LEU A 98 9.26 -10.56 5.21
C LEU A 98 9.88 -10.19 6.56
N LYS A 99 9.22 -9.33 7.34
CA LYS A 99 9.66 -8.95 8.69
C LYS A 99 9.82 -10.14 9.64
N ALA A 100 8.99 -11.17 9.49
CA ALA A 100 9.09 -12.41 10.25
C ALA A 100 10.23 -13.35 9.79
N LEU A 101 10.64 -13.26 8.52
CA LEU A 101 11.65 -14.14 7.92
C LEU A 101 13.06 -13.58 8.00
N ILE A 102 13.23 -12.26 7.95
CA ILE A 102 14.51 -11.57 7.97
C ILE A 102 14.98 -11.37 9.41
N PRO A 103 16.28 -11.60 9.72
CA PRO A 103 16.85 -11.32 11.04
C PRO A 103 16.65 -9.85 11.46
N LYS A 104 16.37 -9.61 12.74
CA LYS A 104 16.04 -8.26 13.25
C LYS A 104 17.16 -7.25 13.07
N ASP A 105 18.40 -7.69 13.17
CA ASP A 105 19.61 -6.89 12.99
C ASP A 105 19.83 -6.48 11.52
N GLU A 106 19.38 -7.29 10.57
CA GLU A 106 19.47 -7.02 9.14
C GLU A 106 18.22 -6.24 8.61
N TRP A 107 17.10 -6.28 9.34
CA TRP A 107 15.80 -5.81 8.87
C TRP A 107 15.81 -4.37 8.37
N LYS A 108 16.44 -3.46 9.12
CA LYS A 108 16.43 -2.02 8.76
C LYS A 108 17.09 -1.76 7.41
N GLN A 109 18.25 -2.38 7.16
CA GLN A 109 18.97 -2.24 5.90
C GLN A 109 18.18 -2.90 4.76
N TRP A 110 17.66 -4.09 5.02
CA TRP A 110 16.89 -4.87 4.05
C TRP A 110 15.60 -4.15 3.63
N LEU A 111 14.86 -3.61 4.60
CA LEU A 111 13.66 -2.81 4.32
C LEU A 111 13.98 -1.54 3.52
N GLY A 112 15.09 -0.87 3.82
CA GLY A 112 15.54 0.31 3.05
C GLY A 112 15.70 -0.01 1.57
N GLN A 113 16.34 -1.14 1.25
CA GLN A 113 16.49 -1.61 -0.13
C GLN A 113 15.15 -2.02 -0.75
N LEU A 114 14.30 -2.71 0.00
CA LEU A 114 12.97 -3.12 -0.46
C LEU A 114 12.10 -1.92 -0.85
N ILE A 115 12.11 -0.86 -0.03
CA ILE A 115 11.38 0.38 -0.32
C ILE A 115 11.95 1.06 -1.58
N ALA A 116 13.28 1.11 -1.72
CA ALA A 116 13.93 1.70 -2.89
C ALA A 116 13.59 0.95 -4.20
N ASP A 117 13.45 -0.37 -4.13
CA ASP A 117 13.11 -1.21 -5.28
C ASP A 117 11.61 -1.17 -5.63
N THR A 118 10.76 -0.67 -4.72
CA THR A 118 9.31 -0.63 -4.93
C THR A 118 8.89 0.69 -5.57
N PRO A 119 8.21 0.68 -6.72
CA PRO A 119 7.91 1.90 -7.48
C PRO A 119 6.69 2.68 -6.92
N PHE A 120 6.73 3.02 -5.64
CA PHE A 120 5.63 3.76 -4.97
C PHE A 120 5.27 5.08 -5.66
N SER A 121 6.25 5.78 -6.21
CA SER A 121 6.05 7.09 -6.87
C SER A 121 5.34 7.02 -8.23
N LYS A 122 5.26 5.83 -8.83
CA LYS A 122 4.68 5.65 -10.19
C LYS A 122 3.17 5.45 -10.19
N VAL A 123 2.58 5.21 -9.04
CA VAL A 123 1.16 4.89 -8.91
C VAL A 123 0.58 5.76 -7.81
N GLY A 124 -0.32 6.67 -8.19
CA GLY A 124 -1.08 7.46 -7.22
C GLY A 124 -2.07 6.60 -6.42
N GLY A 125 -2.45 7.04 -5.23
CA GLY A 125 -3.49 6.39 -4.43
C GLY A 125 -2.98 5.28 -3.50
N PHE A 126 -3.48 4.07 -3.63
CA PHE A 126 -3.27 2.97 -2.66
C PHE A 126 -1.80 2.60 -2.35
N GLY A 127 -0.90 2.65 -3.33
CA GLY A 127 0.51 2.35 -3.09
C GLY A 127 1.22 3.38 -2.22
N VAL A 128 0.70 4.60 -2.22
CA VAL A 128 1.24 5.71 -1.42
C VAL A 128 0.92 5.52 0.07
N SER A 129 -0.31 5.10 0.40
CA SER A 129 -0.69 4.81 1.80
C SER A 129 0.08 3.64 2.40
N ASN A 130 0.32 2.55 1.65
CA ASN A 130 1.11 1.43 2.14
C ASN A 130 2.52 1.84 2.62
N LEU A 131 3.17 2.77 1.91
CA LEU A 131 4.48 3.29 2.33
C LEU A 131 4.39 4.09 3.64
N ALA A 132 3.36 4.91 3.80
CA ALA A 132 3.13 5.67 5.03
C ALA A 132 2.87 4.74 6.23
N ASP A 133 2.05 3.70 6.03
CA ASP A 133 1.77 2.70 7.06
C ASP A 133 3.05 1.97 7.51
N ILE A 134 3.97 1.67 6.58
CA ILE A 134 5.28 1.12 6.90
C ILE A 134 6.09 2.10 7.76
N TYR A 135 6.11 3.39 7.43
CA TYR A 135 6.82 4.39 8.23
C TYR A 135 6.22 4.52 9.64
N VAL A 136 4.89 4.44 9.79
CA VAL A 136 4.23 4.41 11.09
C VAL A 136 4.67 3.18 11.90
N GLU A 137 4.63 1.99 11.30
CA GLU A 137 4.99 0.74 12.00
C GLU A 137 6.46 0.69 12.40
N GLU A 138 7.35 1.20 11.55
CA GLU A 138 8.80 1.26 11.80
C GLU A 138 9.22 2.47 12.66
N LYS A 139 8.27 3.34 13.05
CA LYS A 139 8.50 4.57 13.82
C LYS A 139 9.47 5.53 13.14
N GLU A 140 9.48 5.55 11.82
CA GLU A 140 10.30 6.45 11.00
C GLU A 140 9.57 7.80 10.80
N MET A 141 9.38 8.55 11.91
CA MET A 141 8.50 9.73 11.95
C MET A 141 8.95 10.86 11.03
N GLU A 142 10.26 11.08 10.85
CA GLU A 142 10.78 12.08 9.91
C GLU A 142 10.45 11.72 8.46
N LYS A 143 10.57 10.44 8.09
CA LYS A 143 10.19 9.98 6.75
C LYS A 143 8.69 10.10 6.52
N LEU A 144 7.91 9.83 7.56
CA LEU A 144 6.45 10.02 7.52
C LEU A 144 6.10 11.49 7.34
N TYR A 145 6.76 12.41 8.05
CA TYR A 145 6.56 13.85 7.88
C TYR A 145 6.89 14.33 6.47
N GLU A 146 8.05 13.93 5.93
CA GLU A 146 8.41 14.26 4.54
C GLU A 146 7.43 13.65 3.53
N PHE A 147 6.91 12.45 3.82
CA PHE A 147 5.85 11.84 3.04
C PHE A 147 4.56 12.69 3.06
N ILE A 148 4.12 13.16 4.23
CA ILE A 148 2.96 14.03 4.38
C ILE A 148 3.14 15.30 3.55
N LYS A 149 4.29 15.99 3.67
CA LYS A 149 4.61 17.19 2.88
C LYS A 149 4.54 16.96 1.38
N ALA A 150 5.09 15.85 0.92
CA ALA A 150 5.13 15.52 -0.50
C ALA A 150 3.73 15.26 -1.08
N ASN A 151 2.84 14.67 -0.26
CA ASN A 151 1.51 14.21 -0.68
C ASN A 151 0.36 15.17 -0.32
N SER A 152 0.61 16.22 0.47
CA SER A 152 -0.37 17.24 0.86
C SER A 152 -0.26 18.53 0.03
N LYS A 153 0.07 18.43 -1.25
CA LYS A 153 0.15 19.61 -2.14
C LYS A 153 -1.20 20.10 -2.68
N TYR A 154 -2.15 19.20 -2.76
CA TYR A 154 -3.42 19.44 -3.43
C TYR A 154 -4.66 19.09 -2.61
N ASN A 155 -4.53 18.24 -1.60
CA ASN A 155 -5.61 17.83 -0.70
C ASN A 155 -5.07 17.51 0.70
N THR A 156 -5.98 17.28 1.64
CA THR A 156 -5.65 17.01 3.05
C THR A 156 -5.53 15.52 3.39
N ASP A 157 -5.68 14.61 2.43
CA ASP A 157 -5.79 13.17 2.70
C ASP A 157 -4.62 12.61 3.53
N ALA A 158 -3.37 12.95 3.19
CA ALA A 158 -2.20 12.51 3.93
C ALA A 158 -2.12 13.16 5.32
N LEU A 159 -2.51 14.42 5.46
CA LEU A 159 -2.62 15.11 6.75
C LEU A 159 -3.67 14.45 7.63
N ASP A 160 -4.88 14.24 7.11
CA ASP A 160 -6.00 13.70 7.85
C ASP A 160 -5.71 12.31 8.42
N HIS A 161 -4.95 11.48 7.68
CA HIS A 161 -4.60 10.13 8.09
C HIS A 161 -3.37 10.06 9.00
N TYR A 162 -2.33 10.86 8.74
CA TYR A 162 -1.01 10.62 9.32
C TYR A 162 -0.44 11.75 10.20
N ALA A 163 -1.00 12.98 10.16
CA ALA A 163 -0.42 14.11 10.88
C ALA A 163 -0.28 13.86 12.39
N HIS A 164 -1.24 13.16 13.00
CA HIS A 164 -1.23 12.87 14.43
C HIS A 164 -0.06 12.00 14.91
N TYR A 165 0.58 11.22 14.01
CA TYR A 165 1.77 10.44 14.35
C TYR A 165 3.03 11.31 14.45
N THR A 166 3.09 12.43 13.73
CA THR A 166 4.26 13.33 13.67
C THR A 166 4.06 14.65 14.42
N ASP A 167 2.90 14.83 15.06
CA ASP A 167 2.48 16.05 15.77
C ASP A 167 3.46 16.51 16.85
N SER A 168 4.11 15.59 17.57
CA SER A 168 5.03 15.91 18.65
C SER A 168 6.21 16.80 18.23
N CYS A 169 6.65 16.69 16.97
CA CYS A 169 7.82 17.38 16.42
C CYS A 169 7.46 18.48 15.41
N HIS A 170 6.33 18.33 14.71
CA HIS A 170 6.02 19.14 13.52
C HIS A 170 4.63 19.81 13.57
N HIS A 171 4.06 20.04 14.78
CA HIS A 171 2.68 20.52 14.89
C HIS A 171 2.42 21.88 14.22
N GLU A 172 3.36 22.81 14.28
CA GLU A 172 3.19 24.14 13.68
C GLU A 172 3.12 24.07 12.16
N GLU A 173 4.04 23.31 11.55
CA GLU A 173 4.09 23.11 10.10
C GLU A 173 2.84 22.35 9.61
N LEU A 174 2.42 21.30 10.33
CA LEU A 174 1.22 20.54 9.99
C LEU A 174 -0.05 21.42 10.05
N LEU A 175 -0.18 22.26 11.09
CA LEU A 175 -1.28 23.21 11.20
C LEU A 175 -1.25 24.25 10.07
N SER A 176 -0.06 24.75 9.71
CA SER A 176 0.11 25.68 8.58
C SER A 176 -0.36 25.06 7.27
N MET A 177 0.05 23.79 7.01
CA MET A 177 -0.36 23.05 5.82
C MET A 177 -1.89 22.86 5.76
N TYR A 178 -2.53 22.51 6.87
CA TYR A 178 -3.99 22.44 6.95
C TYR A 178 -4.65 23.78 6.59
N VAL A 179 -4.19 24.86 7.22
CA VAL A 179 -4.77 26.19 7.01
C VAL A 179 -4.66 26.62 5.54
N GLU A 180 -3.51 26.42 4.91
CA GLU A 180 -3.29 26.76 3.51
C GLU A 180 -4.19 25.96 2.57
N LEU A 181 -4.24 24.62 2.74
CA LEU A 181 -5.05 23.76 1.90
C LEU A 181 -6.53 24.04 2.06
N LEU A 182 -7.03 24.15 3.28
CA LEU A 182 -8.45 24.39 3.54
C LEU A 182 -8.90 25.77 3.06
N LYS A 183 -8.06 26.81 3.16
CA LYS A 183 -8.33 28.12 2.53
C LYS A 183 -8.39 28.03 1.02
N LYS A 184 -7.47 27.28 0.41
CA LYS A 184 -7.43 27.04 -1.04
C LYS A 184 -8.71 26.33 -1.50
N ASP A 185 -9.10 25.24 -0.82
CA ASP A 185 -10.31 24.48 -1.16
C ASP A 185 -11.59 25.32 -1.02
N ALA A 186 -11.66 26.16 0.02
CA ALA A 186 -12.76 27.06 0.26
C ALA A 186 -12.84 28.22 -0.77
N SER A 187 -11.71 28.61 -1.37
CA SER A 187 -11.64 29.79 -2.27
C SER A 187 -12.33 29.60 -3.61
N GLY A 188 -12.58 28.37 -4.05
CA GLY A 188 -13.25 28.05 -5.31
C GLY A 188 -14.72 28.47 -5.39
N LYS A 189 -15.39 28.14 -6.50
CA LYS A 189 -16.84 28.33 -6.65
C LYS A 189 -17.58 27.68 -5.49
N ALA A 190 -18.67 28.30 -5.06
CA ALA A 190 -19.54 27.73 -4.05
C ALA A 190 -20.04 26.34 -4.51
N ASP A 191 -19.66 25.31 -3.79
CA ASP A 191 -19.99 23.92 -4.06
C ASP A 191 -20.33 23.26 -2.72
N VAL A 192 -21.57 22.84 -2.59
CA VAL A 192 -22.12 22.30 -1.33
C VAL A 192 -21.37 21.02 -0.92
N ASP A 193 -20.92 20.22 -1.89
CA ASP A 193 -20.25 18.95 -1.64
C ASP A 193 -18.81 19.11 -1.11
N LYS A 194 -18.22 20.30 -1.25
CA LYS A 194 -16.87 20.60 -0.74
C LYS A 194 -16.83 20.94 0.76
N TYR A 195 -17.91 21.41 1.33
CA TYR A 195 -17.88 21.90 2.71
C TYR A 195 -17.84 20.81 3.78
N PRO A 196 -18.54 19.66 3.62
CA PRO A 196 -18.39 18.54 4.55
C PRO A 196 -16.94 18.00 4.66
N PRO A 197 -16.20 17.77 3.55
CA PRO A 197 -14.78 17.41 3.61
C PRO A 197 -13.92 18.47 4.33
N ILE A 198 -14.11 19.76 4.08
CA ILE A 198 -13.41 20.84 4.80
C ILE A 198 -13.65 20.73 6.31
N ALA A 199 -14.90 20.54 6.73
CA ALA A 199 -15.23 20.39 8.14
C ALA A 199 -14.61 19.12 8.75
N ALA A 200 -14.58 18.02 8.02
CA ALA A 200 -13.94 16.78 8.46
C ALA A 200 -12.42 16.95 8.68
N SER A 201 -11.75 17.62 7.75
CA SER A 201 -10.31 17.93 7.90
C SER A 201 -10.05 18.90 9.04
N MET A 202 -10.94 19.87 9.30
CA MET A 202 -10.86 20.71 10.50
C MET A 202 -11.00 19.89 11.80
N GLU A 203 -11.80 18.83 11.84
CA GLU A 203 -11.88 17.90 12.97
C GLU A 203 -10.57 17.12 13.15
N CYS A 204 -9.95 16.67 12.09
CA CYS A 204 -8.64 16.03 12.14
C CYS A 204 -7.58 17.02 12.66
N MET A 205 -7.57 18.25 12.16
CA MET A 205 -6.70 19.33 12.64
C MET A 205 -6.85 19.60 14.15
N GLN A 206 -8.07 19.56 14.69
CA GLN A 206 -8.32 19.76 16.12
C GLN A 206 -7.65 18.72 17.04
N LYS A 207 -7.30 17.55 16.52
CA LYS A 207 -6.61 16.49 17.26
C LYS A 207 -5.13 16.80 17.51
N LEU A 208 -4.55 17.73 16.75
CA LEU A 208 -3.16 18.12 16.85
C LEU A 208 -2.96 19.14 18.00
N LYS A 209 -1.72 19.23 18.49
CA LYS A 209 -1.33 20.24 19.49
C LYS A 209 -1.57 21.64 18.92
N GLY A 210 -2.34 22.46 19.65
CA GLY A 210 -2.74 23.80 19.17
C GLY A 210 -3.87 23.80 18.11
N GLY A 211 -4.28 22.63 17.62
CA GLY A 211 -5.23 22.48 16.52
C GLY A 211 -6.62 23.03 16.81
N LYS A 212 -7.11 22.99 18.06
CA LYS A 212 -8.40 23.60 18.43
C LYS A 212 -8.40 25.11 18.20
N ALA A 213 -7.33 25.80 18.62
CA ALA A 213 -7.19 27.23 18.44
C ALA A 213 -7.08 27.59 16.94
N ALA A 214 -6.27 26.84 16.20
CA ALA A 214 -6.10 27.04 14.75
C ALA A 214 -7.40 26.81 13.97
N ALA A 215 -8.16 25.75 14.30
CA ALA A 215 -9.45 25.47 13.67
C ALA A 215 -10.48 26.56 13.99
N HIS A 216 -10.51 27.07 15.22
CA HIS A 216 -11.37 28.20 15.59
C HIS A 216 -11.01 29.46 14.79
N GLN A 217 -9.73 29.82 14.71
CA GLN A 217 -9.27 30.97 13.90
C GLN A 217 -9.64 30.82 12.41
N LEU A 218 -9.49 29.62 11.87
CA LEU A 218 -9.87 29.30 10.50
C LEU A 218 -11.38 29.44 10.30
N ALA A 219 -12.20 28.99 11.27
CA ALA A 219 -13.65 29.16 11.21
C ALA A 219 -14.07 30.63 11.28
N VAL A 220 -13.41 31.44 12.10
CA VAL A 220 -13.63 32.90 12.12
C VAL A 220 -13.34 33.51 10.75
N PHE A 221 -12.18 33.19 10.17
CA PHE A 221 -11.83 33.63 8.83
C PHE A 221 -12.91 33.24 7.80
N PHE A 222 -13.38 31.99 7.81
CA PHE A 222 -14.40 31.55 6.89
C PHE A 222 -15.75 32.25 7.08
N ARG A 223 -16.14 32.57 8.34
CA ARG A 223 -17.35 33.34 8.63
C ARG A 223 -17.29 34.78 8.07
N GLU A 224 -16.13 35.40 8.11
CA GLU A 224 -15.92 36.74 7.54
C GLU A 224 -15.95 36.72 6.02
N VAL A 225 -15.13 35.84 5.41
CA VAL A 225 -14.95 35.83 3.95
C VAL A 225 -16.14 35.21 3.22
N TYR A 226 -16.73 34.15 3.79
CA TYR A 226 -17.79 33.38 3.11
C TYR A 226 -19.17 33.50 3.75
N ARG A 227 -19.45 34.59 4.47
CA ARG A 227 -20.75 34.85 5.15
C ARG A 227 -21.98 34.63 4.29
N ARG A 228 -21.88 34.79 2.97
CA ARG A 228 -22.96 34.63 1.99
C ARG A 228 -23.13 33.18 1.49
N ARG A 229 -22.41 32.22 2.07
CA ARG A 229 -22.46 30.77 1.72
C ARG A 229 -23.11 29.97 2.87
N PRO A 230 -24.46 29.81 2.88
CA PRO A 230 -25.14 29.19 4.03
C PRO A 230 -24.67 27.79 4.36
N SER A 231 -24.41 26.97 3.34
CA SER A 231 -23.90 25.58 3.52
C SER A 231 -22.51 25.55 4.16
N MET A 232 -21.62 26.51 3.82
CA MET A 232 -20.34 26.67 4.48
C MET A 232 -20.53 27.03 5.96
N MET A 233 -21.42 27.99 6.25
CA MET A 233 -21.72 28.40 7.62
C MET A 233 -22.28 27.24 8.46
N ALA A 234 -23.12 26.41 7.86
CA ALA A 234 -23.65 25.22 8.50
C ALA A 234 -22.52 24.18 8.80
N ALA A 235 -21.62 23.93 7.85
CA ALA A 235 -20.54 22.96 7.99
C ALA A 235 -19.54 23.34 9.11
N ILE A 236 -19.23 24.64 9.26
CA ILE A 236 -18.26 25.13 10.27
C ILE A 236 -18.90 25.58 11.58
N LYS A 237 -20.20 25.37 11.78
CA LYS A 237 -20.94 25.87 12.96
C LYS A 237 -20.35 25.44 14.30
N LYS A 238 -19.79 24.25 14.35
CA LYS A 238 -19.24 23.61 15.58
C LYS A 238 -17.85 24.11 15.98
N PHE A 239 -17.14 24.80 15.14
CA PHE A 239 -15.83 25.38 15.39
C PHE A 239 -15.95 26.84 15.81
#